data_341481d3ab14b938acb2ccba32555a29
#
_entry.id   341481d3ab14b938acb2ccba32555a29
#
_cell.length_a   1.000
_cell.length_b   1.000
_cell.length_c   1.000
_cell.angle_alpha   90.00
_cell.angle_beta   90.00
_cell.angle_gamma   90.00
#
_symmetry.space_group_name_H-M   'P 1'
#
loop_
_entity.id
_entity.type
_entity.pdbx_description
1 polymer ?
#
loop_
_entity_poly.entity_id
_entity_poly.type
_entity_poly.pdbx_seq_one_letter_code
_entity_poly.pdbx_strand_id
1 'polypeptide(L)'
;QQPSETVCEYSEQINKPLNIIAMKVETIMQQLAAKHPGEAEYLQAVQEVLESIEEVYNQHPEFEQAKIVERMVEPDRIFTFRVTWIDDQGQVQTNLGYRVQFNSAIGPYKGGLRFHKAVTPSMLKFLGFEQTFKNALTTLPMGGAKGGSDFDPVGKSDAEIMRFCQAFMLELWRCIGPDQDIPAGDVGVGGREIGFLNGMYQKLAREYHTGVLTGKGMTWGGSILRPEATGFGALYFT
;
A
#
# COMPACT_ATOMS: atom_id res chain seq x y z
N GLN A 1 55.84 -14.83 -18.78
CA GLN A 1 54.65 -14.62 -19.63
C GLN A 1 53.96 -13.37 -19.11
N GLN A 2 53.92 -12.31 -19.93
CA GLN A 2 53.19 -11.08 -19.64
C GLN A 2 51.68 -11.36 -19.74
N PRO A 3 50.84 -10.77 -18.86
CA PRO A 3 49.38 -10.88 -18.99
C PRO A 3 48.94 -10.22 -20.31
N SER A 4 48.02 -10.86 -21.00
CA SER A 4 47.51 -10.38 -22.29
C SER A 4 46.82 -9.01 -22.13
N GLU A 5 46.99 -8.13 -23.10
CA GLU A 5 46.43 -6.77 -23.17
C GLU A 5 44.92 -6.72 -22.89
N THR A 6 44.19 -7.80 -23.15
CA THR A 6 42.75 -7.95 -22.89
C THR A 6 42.37 -7.92 -21.40
N VAL A 7 43.25 -8.32 -20.49
CA VAL A 7 42.99 -8.31 -19.04
C VAL A 7 43.21 -6.90 -18.48
N CYS A 8 44.09 -6.12 -19.10
CA CYS A 8 44.35 -4.73 -18.69
C CYS A 8 43.18 -3.80 -19.08
N GLU A 9 42.59 -3.98 -20.27
CA GLU A 9 41.44 -3.18 -20.71
C GLU A 9 40.19 -3.43 -19.87
N TYR A 10 39.97 -4.67 -19.40
CA TYR A 10 38.82 -4.98 -18.49
C TYR A 10 38.99 -4.34 -17.11
N SER A 11 40.23 -4.21 -16.60
CA SER A 11 40.49 -3.57 -15.30
C SER A 11 40.35 -2.05 -15.34
N GLU A 12 40.61 -1.41 -16.49
CA GLU A 12 40.44 0.04 -16.66
C GLU A 12 38.95 0.44 -16.85
N GLN A 13 38.11 -0.46 -17.37
CA GLN A 13 36.66 -0.21 -17.46
C GLN A 13 35.96 -0.28 -16.10
N ILE A 14 36.49 -1.04 -15.14
CA ILE A 14 35.94 -1.16 -13.79
C ILE A 14 36.28 0.06 -12.92
N ASN A 15 37.33 0.80 -13.23
CA ASN A 15 37.85 1.94 -12.46
C ASN A 15 37.48 3.33 -13.03
N LYS A 16 36.61 3.44 -14.01
CA LYS A 16 36.04 4.75 -14.34
C LYS A 16 35.18 5.20 -13.16
N PRO A 17 35.45 6.37 -12.54
CA PRO A 17 34.54 6.92 -11.56
C PRO A 17 33.19 7.09 -12.27
N LEU A 18 32.20 6.28 -11.90
CA LEU A 18 30.83 6.56 -12.26
C LEU A 18 30.59 7.99 -11.76
N ASN A 19 30.27 8.91 -12.68
CA ASN A 19 29.67 10.20 -12.29
C ASN A 19 28.35 9.88 -11.61
N ILE A 20 28.40 9.60 -10.32
CA ILE A 20 27.22 9.32 -9.52
C ILE A 20 26.53 10.66 -9.40
N ILE A 21 25.46 10.79 -10.14
CA ILE A 21 24.58 11.96 -10.06
C ILE A 21 23.86 11.83 -8.71
N ALA A 22 24.12 12.77 -7.81
CA ALA A 22 23.38 12.86 -6.57
C ALA A 22 21.88 12.98 -6.86
N MET A 23 21.05 12.38 -6.01
CA MET A 23 19.60 12.56 -6.08
C MET A 23 19.29 14.05 -6.08
N LYS A 24 18.50 14.47 -7.04
CA LYS A 24 17.90 15.82 -7.08
C LYS A 24 16.42 15.67 -7.01
N VAL A 25 15.84 15.95 -5.85
CA VAL A 25 14.40 15.86 -5.60
C VAL A 25 13.60 16.58 -6.68
N GLU A 26 14.00 17.78 -7.05
CA GLU A 26 13.35 18.56 -8.12
C GLU A 26 13.24 17.81 -9.45
N THR A 27 14.31 17.12 -9.87
CA THR A 27 14.31 16.39 -11.14
C THR A 27 13.37 15.17 -11.08
N ILE A 28 13.38 14.44 -9.96
CA ILE A 28 12.49 13.29 -9.75
C ILE A 28 11.03 13.76 -9.71
N MET A 29 10.75 14.84 -8.99
CA MET A 29 9.40 15.39 -8.90
C MET A 29 8.86 15.89 -10.24
N GLN A 30 9.69 16.51 -11.09
CA GLN A 30 9.30 16.90 -12.44
C GLN A 30 8.92 15.68 -13.30
N GLN A 31 9.71 14.61 -13.24
CA GLN A 31 9.42 13.37 -13.97
C GLN A 31 8.15 12.69 -13.45
N LEU A 32 7.99 12.65 -12.13
CA LEU A 32 6.83 12.04 -11.49
C LEU A 32 5.54 12.82 -11.79
N ALA A 33 5.58 14.14 -11.72
CA ALA A 33 4.44 14.99 -12.05
C ALA A 33 3.99 14.85 -13.52
N ALA A 34 4.94 14.62 -14.42
CA ALA A 34 4.63 14.36 -15.83
C ALA A 34 3.93 13.00 -16.04
N LYS A 35 4.28 11.99 -15.23
CA LYS A 35 3.65 10.66 -15.27
C LYS A 35 2.28 10.60 -14.57
N HIS A 36 2.10 11.40 -13.54
CA HIS A 36 0.92 11.38 -12.65
C HIS A 36 0.21 12.74 -12.61
N PRO A 37 -0.28 13.26 -13.75
CA PRO A 37 -0.94 14.54 -13.79
C PRO A 37 -2.23 14.54 -12.96
N GLY A 38 -2.40 15.56 -12.11
CA GLY A 38 -3.60 15.73 -11.28
C GLY A 38 -3.60 14.94 -9.96
N GLU A 39 -2.54 14.24 -9.62
CA GLU A 39 -2.41 13.49 -8.36
C GLU A 39 -1.70 14.33 -7.28
N ALA A 40 -2.28 15.48 -6.91
CA ALA A 40 -1.63 16.49 -6.06
C ALA A 40 -1.21 15.94 -4.69
N GLU A 41 -2.11 15.19 -4.02
CA GLU A 41 -1.83 14.64 -2.69
C GLU A 41 -0.69 13.60 -2.73
N TYR A 42 -0.66 12.79 -3.78
CA TYR A 42 0.41 11.81 -3.97
C TYR A 42 1.76 12.50 -4.23
N LEU A 43 1.79 13.48 -5.12
CA LEU A 43 3.01 14.22 -5.44
C LEU A 43 3.55 14.98 -4.23
N GLN A 44 2.68 15.61 -3.43
CA GLN A 44 3.08 16.28 -2.21
C GLN A 44 3.72 15.31 -1.21
N ALA A 45 3.10 14.17 -0.94
CA ALA A 45 3.62 13.18 -0.01
C ALA A 45 4.99 12.63 -0.45
N VAL A 46 5.17 12.38 -1.75
CA VAL A 46 6.46 11.95 -2.29
C VAL A 46 7.52 13.03 -2.09
N GLN A 47 7.19 14.29 -2.40
CA GLN A 47 8.12 15.40 -2.24
C GLN A 47 8.61 15.52 -0.79
N GLU A 48 7.70 15.55 0.18
CA GLU A 48 8.02 15.67 1.61
C GLU A 48 8.95 14.55 2.09
N VAL A 49 8.70 13.30 1.66
CA VAL A 49 9.57 12.18 2.03
C VAL A 49 10.93 12.30 1.36
N LEU A 50 11.00 12.59 0.05
CA LEU A 50 12.27 12.69 -0.67
C LEU A 50 13.15 13.82 -0.11
N GLU A 51 12.58 14.98 0.20
CA GLU A 51 13.28 16.08 0.86
C GLU A 51 13.86 15.66 2.22
N SER A 52 13.13 14.84 2.98
CA SER A 52 13.58 14.38 4.29
C SER A 52 14.72 13.37 4.26
N ILE A 53 14.87 12.61 3.18
CA ILE A 53 15.87 11.55 3.05
C ILE A 53 17.04 11.94 2.13
N GLU A 54 16.98 13.06 1.42
CA GLU A 54 17.94 13.44 0.38
C GLU A 54 19.39 13.44 0.87
N GLU A 55 19.65 14.01 2.04
CA GLU A 55 21.00 14.08 2.61
C GLU A 55 21.57 12.68 2.87
N VAL A 56 20.80 11.81 3.51
CA VAL A 56 21.22 10.43 3.83
C VAL A 56 21.36 9.62 2.54
N TYR A 57 20.43 9.74 1.60
CA TYR A 57 20.49 9.04 0.33
C TYR A 57 21.76 9.34 -0.44
N ASN A 58 22.16 10.63 -0.48
CA ASN A 58 23.36 11.08 -1.22
C ASN A 58 24.68 10.64 -0.57
N GLN A 59 24.68 10.15 0.66
CA GLN A 59 25.82 9.50 1.31
C GLN A 59 26.00 8.04 0.86
N HIS A 60 25.01 7.46 0.14
CA HIS A 60 24.94 6.07 -0.29
C HIS A 60 24.84 5.94 -1.83
N PRO A 61 25.96 6.07 -2.56
CA PRO A 61 25.96 5.98 -4.03
C PRO A 61 25.37 4.69 -4.59
N GLU A 62 25.43 3.61 -3.83
CA GLU A 62 24.81 2.33 -4.17
C GLU A 62 23.28 2.40 -4.30
N PHE A 63 22.62 3.33 -3.61
CA PHE A 63 21.19 3.53 -3.71
C PHE A 63 20.78 4.10 -5.08
N GLU A 64 21.55 5.06 -5.59
CA GLU A 64 21.33 5.62 -6.92
C GLU A 64 21.62 4.57 -8.02
N GLN A 65 22.66 3.77 -7.87
CA GLN A 65 22.95 2.67 -8.80
C GLN A 65 21.81 1.65 -8.86
N ALA A 66 21.18 1.36 -7.72
CA ALA A 66 20.05 0.45 -7.60
C ALA A 66 18.70 1.10 -7.97
N LYS A 67 18.67 2.38 -8.31
CA LYS A 67 17.43 3.13 -8.61
C LYS A 67 16.39 3.00 -7.50
N ILE A 68 16.83 3.13 -6.25
CA ILE A 68 15.97 2.89 -5.09
C ILE A 68 14.80 3.87 -5.07
N VAL A 69 15.04 5.17 -5.29
CA VAL A 69 13.98 6.18 -5.25
C VAL A 69 12.96 5.97 -6.36
N GLU A 70 13.40 5.76 -7.61
CA GLU A 70 12.49 5.53 -8.72
C GLU A 70 11.60 4.29 -8.52
N ARG A 71 12.11 3.29 -7.81
CA ARG A 71 11.35 2.09 -7.44
C ARG A 71 10.43 2.30 -6.24
N MET A 72 10.80 3.21 -5.33
CA MET A 72 10.03 3.50 -4.13
C MET A 72 8.86 4.46 -4.37
N VAL A 73 8.95 5.30 -5.39
CA VAL A 73 7.89 6.26 -5.72
C VAL A 73 6.85 5.71 -6.71
N GLU A 74 6.94 4.47 -7.13
CA GLU A 74 5.95 3.84 -7.99
C GLU A 74 5.40 2.59 -7.31
N PRO A 75 4.07 2.38 -7.30
CA PRO A 75 3.49 1.17 -6.74
C PRO A 75 3.79 -0.05 -7.59
N ASP A 76 3.97 -1.20 -6.97
CA ASP A 76 4.16 -2.48 -7.68
C ASP A 76 2.93 -2.82 -8.53
N ARG A 77 1.70 -2.60 -8.00
CA ARG A 77 0.44 -2.89 -8.70
C ARG A 77 -0.70 -2.04 -8.19
N ILE A 78 -1.61 -1.71 -9.09
CA ILE A 78 -2.90 -1.10 -8.75
C ILE A 78 -4.01 -1.95 -9.37
N PHE A 79 -4.92 -2.45 -8.53
CA PHE A 79 -6.12 -3.13 -8.96
C PHE A 79 -7.29 -2.15 -8.88
N THR A 80 -8.03 -2.03 -9.97
CA THR A 80 -9.29 -1.29 -10.03
C THR A 80 -10.38 -2.24 -10.49
N PHE A 81 -11.48 -2.30 -9.79
CA PHE A 81 -12.59 -3.19 -10.09
C PHE A 81 -13.94 -2.54 -9.76
N ARG A 82 -14.97 -2.99 -10.47
CA ARG A 82 -16.34 -2.58 -10.22
C ARG A 82 -16.98 -3.48 -9.18
N VAL A 83 -17.61 -2.88 -8.17
CA VAL A 83 -18.39 -3.57 -7.14
C VAL A 83 -19.86 -3.32 -7.42
N THR A 84 -20.61 -4.40 -7.72
CA THR A 84 -22.07 -4.33 -7.97
C THR A 84 -22.79 -5.02 -6.82
N TRP A 85 -23.74 -4.31 -6.20
CA TRP A 85 -24.48 -4.80 -5.05
C TRP A 85 -25.94 -4.30 -5.09
N ILE A 86 -26.81 -4.81 -4.20
CA ILE A 86 -28.23 -4.48 -4.15
C ILE A 86 -28.53 -3.80 -2.82
N ASP A 87 -29.20 -2.65 -2.86
CA ASP A 87 -29.65 -1.93 -1.68
C ASP A 87 -30.91 -2.54 -1.03
N ASP A 88 -31.38 -1.95 0.06
CA ASP A 88 -32.57 -2.43 0.79
C ASP A 88 -33.87 -2.21 0.01
N GLN A 89 -33.88 -1.36 -1.02
CA GLN A 89 -34.98 -1.13 -1.93
C GLN A 89 -34.97 -2.08 -3.14
N GLY A 90 -33.99 -3.01 -3.20
CA GLY A 90 -33.84 -3.93 -4.31
C GLY A 90 -33.23 -3.30 -5.58
N GLN A 91 -32.65 -2.09 -5.46
CA GLN A 91 -32.02 -1.42 -6.58
C GLN A 91 -30.56 -1.84 -6.71
N VAL A 92 -30.11 -2.00 -7.96
CA VAL A 92 -28.70 -2.30 -8.24
C VAL A 92 -27.86 -1.03 -8.08
N GLN A 93 -26.85 -1.13 -7.25
CA GLN A 93 -25.85 -0.08 -7.01
C GLN A 93 -24.50 -0.49 -7.55
N THR A 94 -23.68 0.48 -7.94
CA THR A 94 -22.32 0.25 -8.42
C THR A 94 -21.35 1.21 -7.77
N ASN A 95 -20.22 0.68 -7.33
CA ASN A 95 -19.11 1.44 -6.79
C ASN A 95 -17.79 0.99 -7.45
N LEU A 96 -16.75 1.78 -7.31
CA LEU A 96 -15.40 1.39 -7.69
C LEU A 96 -14.62 0.92 -6.46
N GLY A 97 -13.97 -0.21 -6.60
CA GLY A 97 -13.05 -0.77 -5.61
C GLY A 97 -11.62 -0.70 -6.08
N TYR A 98 -10.70 -0.56 -5.14
CA TYR A 98 -9.27 -0.40 -5.42
C TYR A 98 -8.42 -1.17 -4.41
N ARG A 99 -7.27 -1.68 -4.88
CA ARG A 99 -6.16 -2.11 -4.04
C ARG A 99 -4.86 -1.65 -4.66
N VAL A 100 -4.10 -0.83 -3.94
CA VAL A 100 -2.75 -0.42 -4.28
C VAL A 100 -1.80 -1.28 -3.46
N GLN A 101 -1.11 -2.20 -4.11
CA GLN A 101 0.03 -2.94 -3.59
C GLN A 101 1.26 -2.08 -3.88
N PHE A 102 1.69 -1.31 -2.86
CA PHE A 102 2.66 -0.26 -3.12
C PHE A 102 4.09 -0.81 -3.16
N ASN A 103 4.51 -1.49 -2.11
CA ASN A 103 5.87 -2.02 -2.02
C ASN A 103 5.92 -3.26 -1.11
N SER A 104 6.59 -4.31 -1.55
CA SER A 104 6.76 -5.57 -0.80
C SER A 104 8.22 -5.94 -0.54
N ALA A 105 9.15 -5.00 -0.66
CA ALA A 105 10.59 -5.27 -0.55
C ALA A 105 10.99 -5.87 0.80
N ILE A 106 10.31 -5.50 1.88
CA ILE A 106 10.63 -5.96 3.25
C ILE A 106 9.61 -6.94 3.84
N GLY A 107 8.54 -7.27 3.11
CA GLY A 107 7.53 -8.21 3.58
C GLY A 107 6.22 -8.11 2.80
N PRO A 108 5.19 -8.88 3.17
CA PRO A 108 3.88 -8.85 2.52
C PRO A 108 3.29 -7.46 2.49
N TYR A 109 2.53 -7.14 1.45
CA TYR A 109 1.79 -5.89 1.41
C TYR A 109 0.86 -5.78 2.62
N LYS A 110 0.87 -4.64 3.31
CA LYS A 110 0.09 -4.42 4.51
C LYS A 110 -0.48 -3.01 4.55
N GLY A 111 -1.80 -2.89 4.72
CA GLY A 111 -2.45 -1.60 4.85
C GLY A 111 -3.98 -1.68 4.83
N GLY A 112 -4.63 -0.62 5.31
CA GLY A 112 -6.07 -0.56 5.51
C GLY A 112 -6.91 -0.52 4.25
N LEU A 113 -8.21 -0.80 4.41
CA LEU A 113 -9.26 -0.53 3.44
C LEU A 113 -10.08 0.66 3.93
N ARG A 114 -10.30 1.65 3.08
CA ARG A 114 -11.11 2.84 3.37
C ARG A 114 -12.39 2.81 2.56
N PHE A 115 -13.55 2.93 3.23
CA PHE A 115 -14.84 3.11 2.59
C PHE A 115 -15.35 4.51 2.85
N HIS A 116 -15.27 5.35 1.83
CA HIS A 116 -15.71 6.73 1.93
C HIS A 116 -15.91 7.33 0.53
N LYS A 117 -16.94 8.15 0.35
CA LYS A 117 -17.30 8.77 -0.95
C LYS A 117 -16.17 9.57 -1.62
N ALA A 118 -15.19 10.03 -0.86
CA ALA A 118 -14.04 10.78 -1.38
C ALA A 118 -12.86 9.90 -1.81
N VAL A 119 -12.98 8.58 -1.74
CA VAL A 119 -11.89 7.67 -2.13
C VAL A 119 -11.65 7.75 -3.63
N THR A 120 -10.40 8.01 -3.99
CA THR A 120 -9.90 8.05 -5.36
C THR A 120 -8.63 7.21 -5.50
N PRO A 121 -8.24 6.79 -6.70
CA PRO A 121 -6.95 6.11 -6.94
C PRO A 121 -5.75 6.91 -6.43
N SER A 122 -5.73 8.24 -6.65
CA SER A 122 -4.67 9.14 -6.18
C SER A 122 -4.55 9.13 -4.66
N MET A 123 -5.67 9.26 -3.94
CA MET A 123 -5.69 9.17 -2.48
C MET A 123 -5.13 7.83 -1.98
N LEU A 124 -5.52 6.72 -2.59
CA LEU A 124 -5.06 5.40 -2.17
C LEU A 124 -3.59 5.15 -2.53
N LYS A 125 -3.10 5.74 -3.61
CA LYS A 125 -1.68 5.71 -3.96
C LYS A 125 -0.85 6.49 -2.95
N PHE A 126 -1.24 7.71 -2.62
CA PHE A 126 -0.65 8.52 -1.56
C PHE A 126 -0.58 7.75 -0.23
N LEU A 127 -1.72 7.25 0.23
CA LEU A 127 -1.79 6.51 1.49
C LEU A 127 -1.00 5.19 1.47
N GLY A 128 -0.89 4.52 0.32
CA GLY A 128 -0.08 3.32 0.15
C GLY A 128 1.43 3.62 0.20
N PHE A 129 1.84 4.75 -0.36
CA PHE A 129 3.20 5.25 -0.27
C PHE A 129 3.59 5.54 1.18
N GLU A 130 2.81 6.34 1.90
CA GLU A 130 3.04 6.62 3.33
C GLU A 130 3.03 5.35 4.18
N GLN A 131 2.11 4.42 3.89
CA GLN A 131 2.03 3.15 4.61
C GLN A 131 3.31 2.33 4.48
N THR A 132 4.02 2.41 3.35
CA THR A 132 5.29 1.72 3.15
C THR A 132 6.33 2.19 4.17
N PHE A 133 6.49 3.50 4.34
CA PHE A 133 7.44 4.08 5.31
C PHE A 133 6.97 3.85 6.75
N LYS A 134 5.68 4.04 7.03
CA LYS A 134 5.11 3.77 8.33
C LYS A 134 5.39 2.35 8.81
N ASN A 135 5.22 1.36 7.94
CA ASN A 135 5.48 -0.04 8.26
C ASN A 135 6.98 -0.31 8.44
N ALA A 136 7.83 0.25 7.56
CA ALA A 136 9.28 0.10 7.65
C ALA A 136 9.83 0.63 8.99
N LEU A 137 9.32 1.75 9.48
CA LEU A 137 9.72 2.34 10.76
C LEU A 137 9.35 1.49 11.99
N THR A 138 8.47 0.51 11.85
CA THR A 138 8.18 -0.46 12.93
C THR A 138 9.26 -1.50 13.11
N THR A 139 10.22 -1.62 12.17
CA THR A 139 11.24 -2.68 12.08
C THR A 139 10.68 -4.09 11.83
N LEU A 140 9.37 -4.24 11.66
CA LEU A 140 8.73 -5.52 11.34
C LEU A 140 8.74 -5.77 9.81
N PRO A 141 8.79 -7.04 9.37
CA PRO A 141 8.83 -7.39 7.96
C PRO A 141 7.46 -7.21 7.28
N MET A 142 7.05 -5.99 7.07
CA MET A 142 5.77 -5.60 6.45
C MET A 142 6.00 -4.59 5.34
N GLY A 143 5.50 -4.87 4.16
CA GLY A 143 5.41 -3.94 3.05
C GLY A 143 4.29 -2.92 3.21
N GLY A 144 4.02 -2.14 2.17
CA GLY A 144 2.98 -1.11 2.17
C GLY A 144 1.89 -1.38 1.15
N ALA A 145 0.65 -1.15 1.55
CA ALA A 145 -0.52 -1.20 0.69
C ALA A 145 -1.63 -0.29 1.20
N LYS A 146 -2.56 0.06 0.32
CA LYS A 146 -3.82 0.70 0.67
C LYS A 146 -4.91 0.27 -0.29
N GLY A 147 -6.13 0.17 0.21
CA GLY A 147 -7.28 -0.11 -0.64
C GLY A 147 -8.53 0.61 -0.17
N GLY A 148 -9.61 0.42 -0.88
CA GLY A 148 -10.88 1.01 -0.50
C GLY A 148 -11.87 1.12 -1.65
N SER A 149 -12.90 1.90 -1.40
CA SER A 149 -13.98 2.16 -2.35
C SER A 149 -14.60 3.52 -2.09
N ASP A 150 -15.20 4.11 -3.13
CA ASP A 150 -16.08 5.27 -3.06
C ASP A 150 -17.44 4.97 -2.39
N PHE A 151 -17.65 3.75 -1.93
CA PHE A 151 -18.79 3.38 -1.11
C PHE A 151 -18.79 4.12 0.23
N ASP A 152 -19.91 4.76 0.58
CA ASP A 152 -20.08 5.44 1.86
C ASP A 152 -20.98 4.59 2.77
N PRO A 153 -20.46 4.02 3.87
CA PRO A 153 -21.26 3.23 4.80
C PRO A 153 -22.19 4.06 5.69
N VAL A 154 -22.02 5.40 5.71
CA VAL A 154 -22.84 6.27 6.55
C VAL A 154 -24.31 6.21 6.13
N GLY A 155 -25.20 5.92 7.06
CA GLY A 155 -26.64 5.82 6.81
C GLY A 155 -27.10 4.53 6.10
N LYS A 156 -26.20 3.58 5.84
CA LYS A 156 -26.52 2.27 5.29
C LYS A 156 -26.89 1.28 6.39
N SER A 157 -27.80 0.36 6.07
CA SER A 157 -28.12 -0.75 6.97
C SER A 157 -26.96 -1.75 7.05
N ASP A 158 -26.95 -2.56 8.13
CA ASP A 158 -25.99 -3.66 8.25
C ASP A 158 -26.10 -4.67 7.11
N ALA A 159 -27.32 -4.87 6.59
CA ALA A 159 -27.57 -5.75 5.46
C ALA A 159 -26.99 -5.20 4.14
N GLU A 160 -27.11 -3.89 3.90
CA GLU A 160 -26.50 -3.22 2.76
C GLU A 160 -24.97 -3.29 2.84
N ILE A 161 -24.39 -2.95 4.00
CA ILE A 161 -22.96 -3.01 4.23
C ILE A 161 -22.42 -4.44 4.04
N MET A 162 -23.15 -5.45 4.54
CA MET A 162 -22.79 -6.85 4.35
C MET A 162 -22.76 -7.23 2.86
N ARG A 163 -23.83 -6.88 2.10
CA ARG A 163 -23.88 -7.16 0.66
C ARG A 163 -22.76 -6.47 -0.10
N PHE A 164 -22.50 -5.21 0.24
CA PHE A 164 -21.37 -4.48 -0.36
C PHE A 164 -20.03 -5.14 -0.04
N CYS A 165 -19.74 -5.46 1.23
CA CYS A 165 -18.50 -6.11 1.64
C CYS A 165 -18.31 -7.48 0.95
N GLN A 166 -19.38 -8.24 0.80
CA GLN A 166 -19.34 -9.54 0.10
C GLN A 166 -19.01 -9.35 -1.40
N ALA A 167 -19.65 -8.39 -2.06
CA ALA A 167 -19.38 -8.06 -3.46
C ALA A 167 -17.97 -7.50 -3.66
N PHE A 168 -17.50 -6.64 -2.76
CA PHE A 168 -16.13 -6.12 -2.77
C PHE A 168 -15.10 -7.23 -2.61
N MET A 169 -15.31 -8.16 -1.67
CA MET A 169 -14.40 -9.28 -1.45
C MET A 169 -14.40 -10.28 -2.61
N LEU A 170 -15.52 -10.45 -3.31
CA LEU A 170 -15.59 -11.31 -4.50
C LEU A 170 -14.58 -10.90 -5.58
N GLU A 171 -14.32 -9.60 -5.71
CA GLU A 171 -13.33 -9.07 -6.65
C GLU A 171 -11.91 -9.10 -6.06
N LEU A 172 -11.76 -8.80 -4.76
CA LEU A 172 -10.47 -8.60 -4.13
C LEU A 172 -9.75 -9.90 -3.75
N TRP A 173 -10.46 -10.99 -3.44
CA TRP A 173 -9.91 -12.16 -2.72
C TRP A 173 -8.71 -12.81 -3.38
N ARG A 174 -8.61 -12.76 -4.72
CA ARG A 174 -7.48 -13.35 -5.46
C ARG A 174 -6.19 -12.53 -5.37
N CYS A 175 -6.30 -11.28 -4.96
CA CYS A 175 -5.18 -10.35 -4.87
C CYS A 175 -4.59 -10.28 -3.46
N ILE A 176 -5.22 -10.93 -2.47
CA ILE A 176 -4.84 -10.89 -1.06
C ILE A 176 -4.58 -12.30 -0.51
N GLY A 177 -3.86 -12.36 0.58
CA GLY A 177 -3.54 -13.63 1.23
C GLY A 177 -2.65 -13.42 2.46
N PRO A 178 -2.52 -14.44 3.34
CA PRO A 178 -1.80 -14.31 4.60
C PRO A 178 -0.30 -13.97 4.44
N ASP A 179 0.30 -14.39 3.33
CA ASP A 179 1.73 -14.18 3.05
C ASP A 179 1.97 -13.29 1.83
N GLN A 180 0.92 -12.71 1.26
CA GLN A 180 0.98 -11.89 0.06
C GLN A 180 0.55 -10.45 0.32
N ASP A 181 -0.68 -10.26 0.79
CA ASP A 181 -1.27 -8.95 1.02
C ASP A 181 -2.33 -9.05 2.12
N ILE A 182 -2.16 -8.29 3.18
CA ILE A 182 -2.95 -8.39 4.41
C ILE A 182 -3.68 -7.07 4.66
N PRO A 183 -4.93 -6.93 4.21
CA PRO A 183 -5.74 -5.74 4.49
C PRO A 183 -6.07 -5.59 5.98
N ALA A 184 -6.45 -4.38 6.36
CA ALA A 184 -6.87 -4.00 7.70
C ALA A 184 -8.05 -3.03 7.65
N GLY A 185 -8.59 -2.65 8.81
CA GLY A 185 -9.53 -1.55 8.92
C GLY A 185 -8.88 -0.17 8.70
N ASP A 186 -9.68 0.78 8.28
CA ASP A 186 -9.38 2.20 8.14
C ASP A 186 -10.70 2.98 8.23
N VAL A 187 -10.74 4.24 7.79
CA VAL A 187 -11.98 5.05 7.79
C VAL A 187 -13.12 4.29 7.09
N GLY A 188 -14.26 4.16 7.76
CA GLY A 188 -15.44 3.44 7.26
C GLY A 188 -15.33 1.91 7.25
N VAL A 189 -14.23 1.34 7.78
CA VAL A 189 -14.01 -0.11 7.88
C VAL A 189 -13.58 -0.47 9.29
N GLY A 190 -14.55 -0.83 10.10
CA GLY A 190 -14.36 -1.29 11.48
C GLY A 190 -14.49 -2.80 11.62
N GLY A 191 -14.67 -3.28 12.85
CA GLY A 191 -14.80 -4.71 13.16
C GLY A 191 -15.97 -5.39 12.45
N ARG A 192 -17.09 -4.68 12.24
CA ARG A 192 -18.26 -5.15 11.50
C ARG A 192 -17.90 -5.44 10.04
N GLU A 193 -17.33 -4.48 9.33
CA GLU A 193 -16.91 -4.61 7.94
C GLU A 193 -15.84 -5.69 7.78
N ILE A 194 -14.87 -5.72 8.66
CA ILE A 194 -13.84 -6.79 8.69
C ILE A 194 -14.49 -8.16 8.87
N GLY A 195 -15.54 -8.27 9.69
CA GLY A 195 -16.29 -9.52 9.86
C GLY A 195 -16.95 -9.98 8.56
N PHE A 196 -17.63 -9.08 7.85
CA PHE A 196 -18.27 -9.40 6.57
C PHE A 196 -17.25 -9.75 5.48
N LEU A 197 -16.14 -9.00 5.39
CA LEU A 197 -15.06 -9.25 4.45
C LEU A 197 -14.39 -10.60 4.72
N ASN A 198 -14.04 -10.88 5.98
CA ASN A 198 -13.39 -12.12 6.37
C ASN A 198 -14.30 -13.34 6.13
N GLY A 199 -15.60 -13.25 6.49
CA GLY A 199 -16.54 -14.32 6.25
C GLY A 199 -16.68 -14.69 4.78
N MET A 200 -16.67 -13.69 3.88
CA MET A 200 -16.70 -13.93 2.44
C MET A 200 -15.38 -14.49 1.92
N TYR A 201 -14.22 -13.96 2.38
CA TYR A 201 -12.91 -14.50 2.02
C TYR A 201 -12.79 -15.98 2.34
N GLN A 202 -13.15 -16.42 3.55
CA GLN A 202 -13.09 -17.82 3.97
C GLN A 202 -13.95 -18.73 3.06
N LYS A 203 -15.11 -18.26 2.64
CA LYS A 203 -15.98 -19.01 1.70
C LYS A 203 -15.35 -19.17 0.33
N LEU A 204 -14.69 -18.13 -0.18
CA LEU A 204 -14.07 -18.13 -1.50
C LEU A 204 -12.76 -18.94 -1.52
N ALA A 205 -11.93 -18.76 -0.51
CA ALA A 205 -10.65 -19.47 -0.36
C ALA A 205 -10.86 -20.95 -0.02
N ARG A 206 -12.00 -21.32 0.61
CA ARG A 206 -12.29 -22.66 1.13
C ARG A 206 -11.26 -23.17 2.14
N GLU A 207 -10.54 -22.24 2.76
CA GLU A 207 -9.51 -22.49 3.76
C GLU A 207 -9.64 -21.48 4.89
N TYR A 208 -9.31 -21.89 6.12
CA TYR A 208 -9.35 -21.00 7.25
C TYR A 208 -8.00 -20.33 7.47
N HIS A 209 -7.85 -19.10 6.95
CA HIS A 209 -6.66 -18.29 7.10
C HIS A 209 -6.81 -17.25 8.22
N THR A 210 -6.06 -17.40 9.30
CA THR A 210 -6.04 -16.40 10.39
C THR A 210 -5.23 -15.15 10.04
N GLY A 211 -4.31 -15.22 9.09
CA GLY A 211 -3.38 -14.16 8.72
C GLY A 211 -3.90 -13.16 7.68
N VAL A 212 -5.07 -13.38 7.05
CA VAL A 212 -5.44 -12.64 5.84
C VAL A 212 -5.97 -11.22 6.07
N LEU A 213 -6.62 -10.97 7.16
CA LEU A 213 -7.20 -9.67 7.53
C LEU A 213 -6.87 -9.36 8.98
N THR A 214 -6.45 -8.13 9.29
CA THR A 214 -6.30 -7.69 10.68
C THR A 214 -7.54 -6.94 11.15
N GLY A 215 -7.74 -6.87 12.48
CA GLY A 215 -8.94 -6.28 13.07
C GLY A 215 -10.07 -7.27 13.32
N LYS A 216 -9.79 -8.57 13.22
CA LYS A 216 -10.73 -9.65 13.57
C LYS A 216 -10.95 -9.74 15.08
N GLY A 217 -12.15 -10.18 15.48
CA GLY A 217 -12.40 -10.52 16.88
C GLY A 217 -11.59 -11.74 17.34
N MET A 218 -11.29 -11.81 18.63
CA MET A 218 -10.47 -12.89 19.20
C MET A 218 -11.04 -14.29 18.97
N THR A 219 -12.36 -14.41 19.00
CA THR A 219 -13.05 -15.69 18.83
C THR A 219 -13.04 -16.24 17.40
N TRP A 220 -12.56 -15.46 16.43
CA TRP A 220 -12.54 -15.84 15.02
C TRP A 220 -11.23 -15.41 14.31
N GLY A 221 -10.11 -15.61 15.01
CA GLY A 221 -8.77 -15.51 14.43
C GLY A 221 -8.07 -14.16 14.62
N GLY A 222 -8.62 -13.31 15.49
CA GLY A 222 -7.98 -12.05 15.88
C GLY A 222 -7.01 -12.21 17.04
N SER A 223 -6.31 -11.13 17.35
CA SER A 223 -5.41 -10.99 18.50
C SER A 223 -5.94 -9.93 19.46
N ILE A 224 -5.40 -9.88 20.66
CA ILE A 224 -5.69 -8.81 21.60
C ILE A 224 -5.13 -7.52 21.01
N LEU A 225 -6.04 -6.59 20.72
CA LEU A 225 -5.74 -5.27 20.21
C LEU A 225 -6.22 -4.25 21.24
N ARG A 226 -5.38 -3.26 21.54
CA ARG A 226 -5.81 -2.11 22.30
C ARG A 226 -6.34 -1.05 21.33
N PRO A 227 -7.65 -0.73 21.33
CA PRO A 227 -8.23 0.26 20.41
C PRO A 227 -7.55 1.63 20.52
N GLU A 228 -7.13 2.00 21.73
CA GLU A 228 -6.48 3.26 22.06
C GLU A 228 -4.98 3.34 21.66
N ALA A 229 -4.39 2.26 21.14
CA ALA A 229 -2.95 2.21 20.90
C ALA A 229 -2.46 3.31 19.92
N THR A 230 -3.22 3.64 18.90
CA THR A 230 -2.89 4.71 17.95
C THR A 230 -2.89 6.07 18.64
N GLY A 231 -3.89 6.35 19.49
CA GLY A 231 -3.99 7.60 20.25
C GLY A 231 -2.83 7.75 21.25
N PHE A 232 -2.49 6.68 21.97
CA PHE A 232 -1.32 6.71 22.86
C PHE A 232 -0.02 6.90 22.09
N GLY A 233 0.14 6.24 20.92
CA GLY A 233 1.32 6.44 20.08
C GLY A 233 1.49 7.89 19.63
N ALA A 234 0.41 8.54 19.21
CA ALA A 234 0.42 9.95 18.86
C ALA A 234 0.79 10.83 20.08
N LEU A 235 0.18 10.56 21.25
CA LEU A 235 0.47 11.31 22.48
C LEU A 235 1.93 11.17 22.93
N TYR A 236 2.53 9.98 22.79
CA TYR A 236 3.93 9.78 23.19
C TYR A 236 4.91 10.43 22.22
N PHE A 237 4.51 10.63 20.97
CA PHE A 237 5.36 11.28 19.97
C PHE A 237 5.36 12.81 20.09
N THR A 238 4.25 13.43 20.51
CA THR A 238 4.12 14.89 20.72
C THR A 238 4.67 15.34 22.06
#